data_3abdcf3390f2229eaec3bd41b58110e4
#
_entry.id   3abdcf3390f2229eaec3bd41b58110e4
#
_cell.length_a   1.000
_cell.length_b   1.000
_cell.length_c   1.000
_cell.angle_alpha   90.00
_cell.angle_beta   90.00
_cell.angle_gamma   90.00
#
_symmetry.space_group_name_H-M   'P 1'
#
loop_
_entity.id
_entity.type
_entity.pdbx_description
1 polymer ?
#
loop_
_entity_poly.entity_id
_entity_poly.type
_entity_poly.pdbx_seq_one_letter_code
_entity_poly.pdbx_strand_id
1 'polypeptide(L)'
;MRRDLAAILLACCLAAFALPSAAQQQSAPSPGPAAPPPEAAPPTAPRVTSEAQIAPKRWEVERVRCSDLLGASDDDRAAAAMFYYGYLAAKAGIHVIDVNRIDGNIKKVMDRCAAAPNITVPQAFRQALGRR
;
A
#
# COMPACT_ATOMS: atom_id res chain seq x y z
N MET A 1 -11.07 47.12 -25.21
CA MET A 1 -10.03 47.87 -25.95
C MET A 1 -8.76 47.06 -25.91
N ARG A 2 -8.30 46.68 -27.14
CA ARG A 2 -6.97 46.15 -27.53
C ARG A 2 -6.52 44.88 -26.82
N ARG A 3 -6.56 43.62 -27.38
CA ARG A 3 -5.91 43.17 -28.65
C ARG A 3 -4.45 43.58 -28.73
N ASP A 4 -3.58 42.57 -28.53
CA ASP A 4 -2.37 42.31 -29.32
C ASP A 4 -1.89 40.93 -28.89
N LEU A 5 -2.11 39.96 -29.63
CA LEU A 5 -1.40 39.25 -30.69
C LEU A 5 0.14 39.42 -30.61
N ALA A 6 0.81 38.37 -30.18
CA ALA A 6 2.14 38.04 -30.64
C ALA A 6 2.30 36.54 -30.74
N ALA A 7 2.19 36.09 -31.97
CA ALA A 7 2.64 34.77 -32.41
C ALA A 7 4.17 34.75 -32.42
N ILE A 8 4.78 33.74 -31.80
CA ILE A 8 6.17 33.37 -32.04
C ILE A 8 6.20 31.83 -32.23
N LEU A 9 6.14 31.47 -33.48
CA LEU A 9 7.04 30.62 -34.30
C LEU A 9 7.80 29.52 -33.55
N LEU A 10 7.33 28.30 -33.84
CA LEU A 10 8.03 27.16 -34.43
C LEU A 10 9.56 27.26 -34.41
N ALA A 11 10.19 26.42 -33.66
CA ALA A 11 11.50 25.89 -33.97
C ALA A 11 11.55 24.38 -33.60
N CYS A 12 11.51 23.58 -34.65
CA CYS A 12 11.86 22.15 -34.64
C CYS A 12 13.23 21.94 -34.01
N CYS A 13 13.30 21.05 -33.04
CA CYS A 13 14.50 20.28 -32.79
C CYS A 13 14.12 18.79 -32.63
N LEU A 14 14.07 18.12 -33.78
CA LEU A 14 14.17 16.67 -33.88
C LEU A 14 15.60 16.28 -33.48
N ALA A 15 15.79 16.00 -32.19
CA ALA A 15 16.96 15.29 -31.73
C ALA A 15 16.61 13.80 -31.73
N ALA A 16 17.04 13.10 -32.76
CA ALA A 16 17.05 11.65 -32.83
C ALA A 16 18.02 11.12 -31.77
N PHE A 17 17.48 10.68 -30.64
CA PHE A 17 18.24 9.89 -29.68
C PHE A 17 18.32 8.46 -30.21
N ALA A 18 19.44 8.15 -30.87
CA ALA A 18 19.86 6.79 -31.14
C ALA A 18 20.22 6.15 -29.79
N LEU A 19 19.36 5.30 -29.28
CA LEU A 19 19.67 4.43 -28.15
C LEU A 19 20.63 3.33 -28.61
N PRO A 20 21.79 3.17 -27.99
CA PRO A 20 22.60 1.98 -28.23
C PRO A 20 21.87 0.77 -27.67
N SER A 21 21.55 -0.18 -28.58
CA SER A 21 21.13 -1.53 -28.19
C SER A 21 22.26 -2.19 -27.40
N ALA A 22 22.18 -2.17 -26.10
CA ALA A 22 22.98 -3.03 -25.25
C ALA A 22 22.54 -4.48 -25.54
N ALA A 23 23.37 -5.21 -26.29
CA ALA A 23 23.23 -6.64 -26.48
C ALA A 23 23.22 -7.30 -25.08
N GLN A 24 22.07 -7.84 -24.68
CA GLN A 24 21.96 -8.71 -23.53
C GLN A 24 22.79 -9.96 -23.83
N GLN A 25 23.98 -10.01 -23.22
CA GLN A 25 24.74 -11.25 -23.16
C GLN A 25 23.93 -12.22 -22.28
N GLN A 26 23.21 -13.12 -22.98
CA GLN A 26 22.71 -14.34 -22.38
C GLN A 26 23.90 -15.17 -21.91
N SER A 27 24.26 -15.02 -20.65
CA SER A 27 25.18 -15.95 -19.99
C SER A 27 24.54 -17.33 -20.03
N ALA A 28 25.20 -18.28 -20.72
CA ALA A 28 24.80 -19.67 -20.73
C ALA A 28 24.64 -20.20 -19.30
N PRO A 29 23.62 -21.02 -19.01
CA PRO A 29 23.46 -21.58 -17.68
C PRO A 29 24.62 -22.51 -17.37
N SER A 30 25.43 -22.15 -16.38
CA SER A 30 26.36 -23.06 -15.72
C SER A 30 25.57 -24.23 -15.14
N PRO A 31 26.02 -25.48 -15.27
CA PRO A 31 25.39 -26.60 -14.58
C PRO A 31 25.58 -26.38 -13.09
N GLY A 32 24.52 -25.86 -12.43
CA GLY A 32 24.49 -25.66 -11.01
C GLY A 32 24.46 -26.99 -10.26
N PRO A 33 24.97 -27.03 -9.02
CA PRO A 33 24.88 -28.20 -8.16
C PRO A 33 23.45 -28.63 -7.98
N ALA A 34 23.20 -29.94 -7.92
CA ALA A 34 21.89 -30.58 -7.79
C ALA A 34 21.03 -29.88 -6.75
N ALA A 35 19.80 -29.56 -7.14
CA ALA A 35 18.83 -28.95 -6.25
C ALA A 35 18.65 -29.79 -4.97
N PRO A 36 18.65 -29.17 -3.77
CA PRO A 36 18.30 -29.89 -2.54
C PRO A 36 16.88 -30.47 -2.67
N PRO A 37 16.59 -31.60 -1.98
CA PRO A 37 15.24 -32.18 -1.99
C PRO A 37 14.22 -31.14 -1.57
N PRO A 38 12.99 -31.18 -2.10
CA PRO A 38 11.96 -30.21 -1.72
C PRO A 38 11.76 -30.25 -0.21
N GLU A 39 12.15 -29.17 0.43
CA GLU A 39 11.92 -28.94 1.85
C GLU A 39 10.41 -29.01 2.09
N ALA A 40 9.99 -29.93 2.96
CA ALA A 40 8.58 -30.13 3.27
C ALA A 40 7.99 -28.78 3.69
N ALA A 41 6.97 -28.33 2.97
CA ALA A 41 6.29 -27.08 3.27
C ALA A 41 5.91 -27.04 4.76
N PRO A 42 6.21 -25.96 5.48
CA PRO A 42 5.84 -25.85 6.90
C PRO A 42 4.34 -26.08 7.05
N PRO A 43 3.89 -26.75 8.13
CA PRO A 43 2.47 -27.03 8.35
C PRO A 43 1.71 -25.72 8.28
N THR A 44 0.76 -25.66 7.36
CA THR A 44 -0.12 -24.49 7.16
C THR A 44 -0.87 -24.25 8.45
N ALA A 45 -0.48 -23.25 9.22
CA ALA A 45 -1.23 -22.81 10.38
C ALA A 45 -2.69 -22.58 9.98
N PRO A 46 -3.68 -22.93 10.83
CA PRO A 46 -5.09 -22.74 10.51
C PRO A 46 -5.31 -21.26 10.16
N ARG A 47 -5.73 -20.99 8.93
CA ARG A 47 -6.07 -19.65 8.50
C ARG A 47 -7.32 -19.23 9.25
N VAL A 48 -7.16 -18.34 10.20
CA VAL A 48 -8.32 -17.66 10.80
C VAL A 48 -8.95 -16.84 9.69
N THR A 49 -10.07 -17.32 9.17
CA THR A 49 -10.87 -16.56 8.20
C THR A 49 -11.50 -15.39 8.94
N SER A 50 -11.06 -14.18 8.64
CA SER A 50 -11.68 -12.96 9.16
C SER A 50 -13.12 -12.85 8.65
N GLU A 51 -14.05 -12.42 9.50
CA GLU A 51 -15.45 -12.14 9.10
C GLU A 51 -15.56 -11.06 8.00
N ALA A 52 -14.50 -10.25 7.84
CA ALA A 52 -14.43 -9.26 6.77
C ALA A 52 -14.09 -9.87 5.40
N GLN A 53 -13.58 -11.11 5.35
CA GLN A 53 -13.27 -11.77 4.09
C GLN A 53 -14.53 -12.38 3.50
N ILE A 54 -15.09 -11.74 2.47
CA ILE A 54 -16.34 -12.15 1.79
C ILE A 54 -16.13 -13.16 0.67
N ALA A 55 -14.90 -13.31 0.15
CA ALA A 55 -14.49 -14.30 -0.83
C ALA A 55 -12.96 -14.38 -0.85
N PRO A 56 -12.34 -15.39 -1.52
CA PRO A 56 -10.90 -15.44 -1.69
C PRO A 56 -10.34 -14.11 -2.24
N LYS A 57 -9.41 -13.50 -1.50
CA LYS A 57 -8.79 -12.19 -1.84
C LYS A 57 -9.77 -11.00 -1.97
N ARG A 58 -10.98 -11.13 -1.43
CA ARG A 58 -11.98 -10.03 -1.42
C ARG A 58 -12.37 -9.71 0.01
N TRP A 59 -12.17 -8.46 0.39
CA TRP A 59 -12.38 -7.99 1.74
C TRP A 59 -13.39 -6.84 1.77
N GLU A 60 -14.28 -6.87 2.76
CA GLU A 60 -15.13 -5.73 3.09
C GLU A 60 -14.41 -4.82 4.07
N VAL A 61 -13.76 -3.78 3.53
CA VAL A 61 -12.81 -2.92 4.27
C VAL A 61 -13.42 -2.24 5.51
N GLU A 62 -14.71 -2.00 5.51
CA GLU A 62 -15.40 -1.40 6.66
C GLU A 62 -15.57 -2.38 7.83
N ARG A 63 -15.45 -3.68 7.59
CA ARG A 63 -15.66 -4.73 8.61
C ARG A 63 -14.39 -5.34 9.16
N VAL A 64 -13.23 -5.02 8.60
CA VAL A 64 -11.94 -5.53 9.10
C VAL A 64 -11.76 -5.09 10.54
N ARG A 65 -11.49 -6.05 11.44
CA ARG A 65 -11.30 -5.79 12.87
C ARG A 65 -9.86 -5.46 13.19
N CYS A 66 -9.66 -4.78 14.31
CA CYS A 66 -8.33 -4.52 14.85
C CYS A 66 -7.55 -5.82 15.12
N SER A 67 -8.23 -6.90 15.56
CA SER A 67 -7.61 -8.23 15.72
C SER A 67 -6.99 -8.74 14.43
N ASP A 68 -7.67 -8.56 13.28
CA ASP A 68 -7.18 -8.99 11.97
C ASP A 68 -5.92 -8.21 11.59
N LEU A 69 -5.95 -6.88 11.81
CA LEU A 69 -4.81 -6.00 11.54
C LEU A 69 -3.60 -6.33 12.43
N LEU A 70 -3.83 -6.59 13.72
CA LEU A 70 -2.76 -6.92 14.68
C LEU A 70 -2.17 -8.31 14.43
N GLY A 71 -2.97 -9.26 13.92
CA GLY A 71 -2.55 -10.61 13.58
C GLY A 71 -1.82 -10.72 12.23
N ALA A 72 -1.80 -9.68 11.42
CA ALA A 72 -1.09 -9.64 10.16
C ALA A 72 0.44 -9.59 10.36
N SER A 73 1.21 -9.99 9.33
CA SER A 73 2.66 -9.74 9.30
C SER A 73 2.98 -8.26 9.42
N ASP A 74 4.19 -7.89 9.82
CA ASP A 74 4.57 -6.49 10.00
C ASP A 74 4.42 -5.69 8.70
N ASP A 75 4.80 -6.28 7.55
CA ASP A 75 4.69 -5.66 6.24
C ASP A 75 3.22 -5.48 5.82
N ASP A 76 2.40 -6.52 5.98
CA ASP A 76 0.97 -6.46 5.65
C ASP A 76 0.24 -5.45 6.56
N ARG A 77 0.62 -5.41 7.83
CA ARG A 77 0.06 -4.47 8.82
C ARG A 77 0.41 -3.02 8.46
N ALA A 78 1.67 -2.76 8.08
CA ALA A 78 2.08 -1.44 7.63
C ALA A 78 1.34 -1.01 6.36
N ALA A 79 1.27 -1.91 5.37
CA ALA A 79 0.54 -1.66 4.13
C ALA A 79 -0.96 -1.40 4.38
N ALA A 80 -1.60 -2.21 5.22
CA ALA A 80 -3.00 -2.04 5.59
C ALA A 80 -3.23 -0.73 6.34
N ALA A 81 -2.36 -0.36 7.28
CA ALA A 81 -2.46 0.90 8.02
C ALA A 81 -2.38 2.11 7.09
N MET A 82 -1.47 2.11 6.11
CA MET A 82 -1.36 3.16 5.10
C MET A 82 -2.57 3.21 4.17
N PHE A 83 -3.06 2.04 3.74
CA PHE A 83 -4.30 1.95 2.96
C PHE A 83 -5.47 2.61 3.70
N TYR A 84 -5.71 2.23 4.97
CA TYR A 84 -6.79 2.80 5.77
C TYR A 84 -6.61 4.29 6.03
N TYR A 85 -5.37 4.73 6.24
CA TYR A 85 -5.08 6.15 6.41
C TYR A 85 -5.52 6.96 5.20
N GLY A 86 -5.13 6.55 3.99
CA GLY A 86 -5.53 7.20 2.74
C GLY A 86 -7.03 7.06 2.45
N TYR A 87 -7.58 5.86 2.60
CA TYR A 87 -9.00 5.59 2.37
C TYR A 87 -9.92 6.46 3.26
N LEU A 88 -9.63 6.52 4.56
CA LEU A 88 -10.45 7.27 5.49
C LEU A 88 -10.22 8.78 5.40
N ALA A 89 -9.02 9.23 5.03
CA ALA A 89 -8.76 10.62 4.70
C ALA A 89 -9.59 11.07 3.50
N ALA A 90 -9.58 10.29 2.42
CA ALA A 90 -10.39 10.57 1.23
C ALA A 90 -11.90 10.57 1.54
N LYS A 91 -12.37 9.59 2.33
CA LYS A 91 -13.77 9.49 2.76
C LYS A 91 -14.20 10.67 3.64
N ALA A 92 -13.27 11.26 4.39
CA ALA A 92 -13.49 12.46 5.20
C ALA A 92 -13.30 13.78 4.43
N GLY A 93 -13.06 13.72 3.12
CA GLY A 93 -12.82 14.93 2.30
C GLY A 93 -11.48 15.60 2.58
N ILE A 94 -10.52 14.88 3.15
CA ILE A 94 -9.18 15.41 3.42
C ILE A 94 -8.32 15.22 2.17
N HIS A 95 -7.96 16.30 1.51
CA HIS A 95 -7.18 16.29 0.27
C HIS A 95 -5.70 16.67 0.48
N VAL A 96 -5.34 17.12 1.68
CA VAL A 96 -3.96 17.47 2.03
C VAL A 96 -3.54 16.67 3.26
N ILE A 97 -2.50 15.88 3.12
CA ILE A 97 -1.94 15.04 4.18
C ILE A 97 -0.57 15.59 4.57
N ASP A 98 -0.39 15.86 5.85
CA ASP A 98 0.94 16.18 6.40
C ASP A 98 1.71 14.85 6.63
N VAL A 99 2.68 14.61 5.76
CA VAL A 99 3.46 13.37 5.77
C VAL A 99 4.23 13.19 7.09
N ASN A 100 4.70 14.28 7.71
CA ASN A 100 5.43 14.22 8.98
C ASN A 100 4.58 13.72 10.15
N ARG A 101 3.26 13.72 10.00
CA ARG A 101 2.32 13.29 11.04
C ARG A 101 1.80 11.87 10.86
N ILE A 102 2.09 11.23 9.71
CA ILE A 102 1.54 9.91 9.38
C ILE A 102 1.93 8.90 10.44
N ASP A 103 3.22 8.75 10.74
CA ASP A 103 3.72 7.73 11.67
C ASP A 103 3.11 7.90 13.07
N GLY A 104 3.09 9.13 13.57
CA GLY A 104 2.47 9.43 14.87
C GLY A 104 0.96 9.15 14.90
N ASN A 105 0.26 9.37 13.79
CA ASN A 105 -1.15 9.08 13.67
C ASN A 105 -1.41 7.58 13.57
N ILE A 106 -0.63 6.86 12.76
CA ILE A 106 -0.71 5.40 12.67
C ILE A 106 -0.44 4.76 14.03
N LYS A 107 0.60 5.22 14.74
CA LYS A 107 0.90 4.74 16.10
C LYS A 107 -0.32 4.87 17.02
N LYS A 108 -0.99 6.02 17.05
CA LYS A 108 -2.19 6.21 17.88
C LYS A 108 -3.31 5.23 17.52
N VAL A 109 -3.49 4.94 16.23
CA VAL A 109 -4.47 3.97 15.76
C VAL A 109 -4.09 2.57 16.20
N MET A 110 -2.82 2.18 16.09
CA MET A 110 -2.33 0.87 16.54
C MET A 110 -2.48 0.70 18.05
N ASP A 111 -2.15 1.73 18.84
CA ASP A 111 -2.36 1.74 20.29
C ASP A 111 -3.88 1.57 20.61
N ARG A 112 -4.75 2.22 19.82
CA ARG A 112 -6.21 2.07 19.98
C ARG A 112 -6.68 0.67 19.61
N CYS A 113 -6.15 0.09 18.54
CA CYS A 113 -6.43 -1.29 18.14
C CYS A 113 -5.99 -2.29 19.21
N ALA A 114 -4.81 -2.10 19.80
CA ALA A 114 -4.31 -2.95 20.89
C ALA A 114 -5.22 -2.90 22.13
N ALA A 115 -5.73 -1.71 22.45
CA ALA A 115 -6.63 -1.51 23.59
C ALA A 115 -8.05 -2.07 23.36
N ALA A 116 -8.49 -2.20 22.09
CA ALA A 116 -9.83 -2.65 21.74
C ALA A 116 -9.82 -3.51 20.45
N PRO A 117 -9.33 -4.75 20.49
CA PRO A 117 -9.12 -5.56 19.30
C PRO A 117 -10.42 -5.94 18.56
N ASN A 118 -11.55 -5.88 19.21
CA ASN A 118 -12.86 -6.26 18.65
C ASN A 118 -13.55 -5.15 17.84
N ILE A 119 -13.05 -3.90 17.90
CA ILE A 119 -13.61 -2.82 17.07
C ILE A 119 -13.08 -2.91 15.65
N THR A 120 -13.78 -2.28 14.69
CA THR A 120 -13.28 -2.24 13.32
C THR A 120 -12.14 -1.23 13.16
N VAL A 121 -11.26 -1.46 12.19
CA VAL A 121 -10.15 -0.55 11.88
C VAL A 121 -10.65 0.86 11.58
N PRO A 122 -11.70 1.07 10.74
CA PRO A 122 -12.28 2.41 10.55
C PRO A 122 -12.77 3.07 11.84
N GLN A 123 -13.32 2.27 12.77
CA GLN A 123 -13.75 2.79 14.07
C GLN A 123 -12.55 3.22 14.93
N ALA A 124 -11.45 2.44 14.93
CA ALA A 124 -10.23 2.79 15.63
C ALA A 124 -9.64 4.11 15.11
N PHE A 125 -9.60 4.30 13.78
CA PHE A 125 -9.17 5.55 13.16
C PHE A 125 -10.02 6.74 13.62
N ARG A 126 -11.35 6.62 13.58
CA ARG A 126 -12.24 7.69 14.04
C ARG A 126 -12.02 8.04 15.51
N GLN A 127 -11.81 7.04 16.38
CA GLN A 127 -11.59 7.25 17.81
C GLN A 127 -10.21 7.83 18.11
N ALA A 128 -9.18 7.42 17.38
CA ALA A 128 -7.80 7.88 17.60
C ALA A 128 -7.52 9.26 17.00
N LEU A 129 -8.11 9.56 15.83
CA LEU A 129 -7.80 10.75 15.03
C LEU A 129 -9.00 11.70 14.88
N GLY A 130 -10.20 11.26 15.19
CA GLY A 130 -11.40 12.10 15.14
C GLY A 130 -11.25 13.30 16.08
N ARG A 131 -11.57 14.48 15.56
CA ARG A 131 -11.68 15.68 16.41
C ARG A 131 -12.87 15.48 17.35
N ARG A 132 -12.65 15.74 18.63
CA ARG A 132 -13.72 15.88 19.61
C ARG A 132 -14.48 17.17 19.36
#